data_a0e4ce1e872189e846a3e51b197cf7af
#
_entry.id   a0e4ce1e872189e846a3e51b197cf7af
#
_cell.length_a   1.000
_cell.length_b   1.000
_cell.length_c   1.000
_cell.angle_alpha   90.00
_cell.angle_beta   90.00
_cell.angle_gamma   90.00
#
_symmetry.space_group_name_H-M   'P 1'
#
loop_
_entity.id
_entity.type
_entity.pdbx_description
1 polymer ?
#
loop_
_entity_poly.entity_id
_entity_poly.type
_entity_poly.pdbx_seq_one_letter_code
_entity_poly.pdbx_strand_id
1 'polypeptide(L)'
;MVNKVILIGNVGADPEVRYLEGGVAVANLRLATTERYKNKNGENIDQTEWHNIVLWRGLAEIVEKYVKKGMRLYIEGRIRTRSWDDQNGVKRYTTEIYADNMQMLSSRQDGEA
;
A
#
# COMPACT_ATOMS: atom_id res chain seq x y z
N MET A 1 -17.01 -5.98 16.71
CA MET A 1 -16.47 -4.84 16.01
C MET A 1 -15.65 -5.31 14.83
N VAL A 2 -15.57 -4.50 13.78
CA VAL A 2 -14.85 -4.88 12.57
C VAL A 2 -13.89 -3.76 12.21
N ASN A 3 -12.66 -4.14 11.81
CA ASN A 3 -11.69 -3.23 11.25
C ASN A 3 -11.03 -3.98 10.09
N LYS A 4 -11.56 -3.78 8.89
CA LYS A 4 -11.10 -4.50 7.72
C LYS A 4 -11.07 -3.61 6.50
N VAL A 5 -9.99 -3.71 5.75
CA VAL A 5 -9.78 -2.96 4.52
C VAL A 5 -9.46 -3.96 3.42
N ILE A 6 -10.09 -3.77 2.28
CA ILE A 6 -9.82 -4.57 1.07
C ILE A 6 -9.54 -3.59 -0.05
N LEU A 7 -8.37 -3.74 -0.67
CA LEU A 7 -7.95 -2.85 -1.75
C LEU A 7 -7.42 -3.65 -2.92
N ILE A 8 -7.71 -3.18 -4.12
CA ILE A 8 -7.04 -3.61 -5.33
C ILE A 8 -6.51 -2.35 -5.99
N GLY A 9 -5.21 -2.29 -6.19
CA GLY A 9 -4.60 -1.10 -6.76
C GLY A 9 -3.23 -1.39 -7.32
N ASN A 10 -2.58 -0.34 -7.80
CA ASN A 10 -1.27 -0.45 -8.41
C ASN A 10 -0.19 0.13 -7.50
N VAL A 11 0.96 -0.52 -7.50
CA VAL A 11 2.11 -0.09 -6.70
C VAL A 11 2.70 1.17 -7.32
N GLY A 12 2.81 2.23 -6.51
CA GLY A 12 3.22 3.54 -7.02
C GLY A 12 4.71 3.76 -7.08
N ALA A 13 5.47 2.97 -6.33
CA ALA A 13 6.94 3.05 -6.31
C ALA A 13 7.45 1.72 -5.81
N ASP A 14 8.71 1.42 -6.09
CA ASP A 14 9.29 0.19 -5.59
C ASP A 14 9.20 0.17 -4.07
N PRO A 15 8.78 -0.97 -3.47
CA PRO A 15 8.64 -1.05 -2.02
C PRO A 15 9.95 -0.85 -1.30
N GLU A 16 9.86 -0.31 -0.10
CA GLU A 16 11.00 -0.20 0.80
C GLU A 16 10.92 -1.34 1.80
N VAL A 17 12.01 -2.10 1.91
CA VAL A 17 12.06 -3.22 2.85
C VAL A 17 13.24 -2.99 3.78
N ARG A 18 12.98 -3.18 5.05
CA ARG A 18 14.03 -3.08 6.08
C ARG A 18 13.90 -4.25 7.03
N TYR A 19 14.99 -4.51 7.73
CA TYR A 19 15.03 -5.60 8.70
C TYR A 19 15.22 -5.00 10.07
N LEU A 20 14.33 -5.36 10.98
CA LEU A 20 14.42 -4.93 12.36
C LEU A 20 15.33 -5.87 13.13
N GLU A 21 15.60 -5.49 14.37
CA GLU A 21 16.37 -6.33 15.27
C GLU A 21 15.73 -7.72 15.34
N GLY A 22 16.57 -8.75 15.28
CA GLY A 22 16.08 -10.12 15.25
C GLY A 22 15.74 -10.63 13.87
N GLY A 23 15.99 -9.83 12.82
CA GLY A 23 15.78 -10.27 11.45
C GLY A 23 14.36 -10.19 10.95
N VAL A 24 13.49 -9.44 11.65
CA VAL A 24 12.09 -9.30 11.23
C VAL A 24 12.01 -8.33 10.07
N ALA A 25 11.48 -8.81 8.93
CA ALA A 25 11.32 -7.99 7.74
C ALA A 25 10.06 -7.13 7.83
N VAL A 26 10.18 -5.88 7.42
CA VAL A 26 9.04 -4.95 7.33
C VAL A 26 9.11 -4.28 5.97
N ALA A 27 8.02 -4.35 5.22
CA ALA A 27 7.93 -3.69 3.93
C ALA A 27 6.90 -2.58 3.99
N ASN A 28 7.23 -1.47 3.33
CA ASN A 28 6.31 -0.36 3.15
C ASN A 28 6.14 -0.15 1.66
N LEU A 29 4.88 -0.03 1.23
CA LEU A 29 4.60 0.32 -0.16
C LEU A 29 3.41 1.24 -0.23
N ARG A 30 3.34 1.97 -1.34
CA ARG A 30 2.21 2.84 -1.62
C ARG A 30 1.38 2.22 -2.72
N LEU A 31 0.09 2.08 -2.45
CA LEU A 31 -0.86 1.47 -3.37
C LEU A 31 -1.84 2.54 -3.83
N ALA A 32 -1.99 2.68 -5.13
CA ALA A 32 -2.92 3.64 -5.71
C ALA A 32 -4.22 2.97 -6.10
N THR A 33 -5.34 3.51 -5.62
CA THR A 33 -6.65 3.11 -6.11
C THR A 33 -7.25 4.31 -6.83
N THR A 34 -7.72 4.08 -8.06
CA THR A 34 -8.22 5.15 -8.90
C THR A 34 -9.68 4.91 -9.24
N GLU A 35 -10.49 5.93 -9.01
CA GLU A 35 -11.88 5.92 -9.39
C GLU A 35 -12.09 6.91 -10.53
N ARG A 36 -12.97 6.55 -11.45
CA ARG A 36 -13.32 7.44 -12.55
C ARG A 36 -14.81 7.76 -12.47
N TYR A 37 -15.12 9.04 -12.54
CA TYR A 37 -16.50 9.48 -12.52
C TYR A 37 -16.68 10.63 -13.49
N LYS A 38 -17.95 10.93 -13.85
CA LYS A 38 -18.26 12.08 -14.68
C LYS A 38 -18.70 13.24 -13.80
N ASN A 39 -18.15 14.42 -14.09
CA ASN A 39 -18.56 15.62 -13.38
C ASN A 39 -19.85 16.20 -14.05
N LYS A 40 -20.28 17.35 -13.57
CA LYS A 40 -21.50 17.99 -14.08
C LYS A 40 -21.42 18.36 -15.54
N ASN A 41 -20.21 18.58 -16.05
CA ASN A 41 -19.99 18.96 -17.44
C ASN A 41 -19.81 17.76 -18.36
N GLY A 42 -19.99 16.55 -17.85
CA GLY A 42 -19.82 15.34 -18.63
C GLY A 42 -18.37 14.91 -18.84
N GLU A 43 -17.43 15.55 -18.16
CA GLU A 43 -16.03 15.21 -18.28
C GLU A 43 -15.68 14.05 -17.36
N ASN A 44 -14.79 13.18 -17.86
CA ASN A 44 -14.27 12.07 -17.05
C ASN A 44 -13.20 12.58 -16.11
N ILE A 45 -13.38 12.33 -14.82
CA ILE A 45 -12.43 12.74 -13.78
C ILE A 45 -11.86 11.48 -13.15
N ASP A 46 -10.54 11.40 -13.06
CA ASP A 46 -9.84 10.34 -12.34
C ASP A 46 -9.45 10.87 -10.98
N GLN A 47 -9.81 10.13 -9.94
CA GLN A 47 -9.43 10.47 -8.57
C GLN A 47 -8.65 9.32 -7.99
N THR A 48 -7.42 9.60 -7.58
CA THR A 48 -6.52 8.58 -7.05
C THR A 48 -6.31 8.78 -5.56
N GLU A 49 -6.49 7.70 -4.81
CA GLU A 49 -6.13 7.67 -3.40
C GLU A 49 -4.86 6.87 -3.22
N TRP A 50 -3.97 7.38 -2.41
CA TRP A 50 -2.71 6.71 -2.10
C TRP A 50 -2.79 6.10 -0.72
N HIS A 51 -2.55 4.80 -0.64
CA HIS A 51 -2.62 4.07 0.61
C HIS A 51 -1.23 3.61 1.03
N ASN A 52 -0.92 3.82 2.29
CA ASN A 52 0.34 3.33 2.85
C ASN A 52 0.10 1.94 3.41
N ILE A 53 0.78 0.96 2.85
CA ILE A 53 0.61 -0.44 3.22
C ILE A 53 1.86 -0.91 3.95
N VAL A 54 1.67 -1.55 5.09
CA VAL A 54 2.77 -2.12 5.87
C VAL A 54 2.58 -3.62 5.90
N LEU A 55 3.64 -4.34 5.53
CA LEU A 55 3.63 -5.80 5.52
C LEU A 55 4.78 -6.30 6.40
N TRP A 56 4.56 -7.40 7.09
CA TRP A 56 5.49 -7.90 8.09
C TRP A 56 5.91 -9.33 7.76
N ARG A 57 7.15 -9.67 8.11
CA ARG A 57 7.66 -11.04 8.10
C ARG A 57 7.53 -11.68 6.73
N GLY A 58 6.83 -12.80 6.63
CA GLY A 58 6.71 -13.54 5.37
C GLY A 58 6.15 -12.73 4.22
N LEU A 59 5.14 -11.89 4.47
CA LEU A 59 4.60 -11.02 3.42
C LEU A 59 5.62 -9.99 2.97
N ALA A 60 6.40 -9.45 3.90
CA ALA A 60 7.44 -8.48 3.56
C ALA A 60 8.52 -9.13 2.69
N GLU A 61 8.86 -10.38 2.97
CA GLU A 61 9.87 -11.09 2.19
C GLU A 61 9.38 -11.36 0.77
N ILE A 62 8.10 -11.68 0.63
CA ILE A 62 7.50 -11.87 -0.71
C ILE A 62 7.53 -10.55 -1.47
N VAL A 63 7.19 -9.45 -0.80
CA VAL A 63 7.22 -8.13 -1.42
C VAL A 63 8.63 -7.82 -1.91
N GLU A 64 9.63 -8.09 -1.09
CA GLU A 64 11.02 -7.83 -1.44
C GLU A 64 11.42 -8.57 -2.71
N LYS A 65 10.99 -9.81 -2.84
CA LYS A 65 11.41 -10.65 -3.96
C LYS A 65 10.66 -10.35 -5.25
N TYR A 66 9.38 -10.04 -5.16
CA TYR A 66 8.53 -10.09 -6.35
C TYR A 66 7.83 -8.79 -6.69
N VAL A 67 7.58 -7.92 -5.73
CA VAL A 67 6.73 -6.75 -5.98
C VAL A 67 7.55 -5.58 -6.50
N LYS A 68 7.09 -4.99 -7.60
CA LYS A 68 7.74 -3.87 -8.27
C LYS A 68 6.72 -2.81 -8.59
N LYS A 69 7.21 -1.59 -8.78
CA LYS A 69 6.40 -0.47 -9.22
C LYS A 69 5.53 -0.86 -10.43
N GLY A 70 4.27 -0.47 -10.40
CA GLY A 70 3.34 -0.71 -11.49
C GLY A 70 2.56 -1.99 -11.40
N MET A 71 2.95 -2.91 -10.53
CA MET A 71 2.22 -4.16 -10.38
C MET A 71 0.88 -3.93 -9.70
N ARG A 72 -0.09 -4.78 -10.04
CA ARG A 72 -1.41 -4.75 -9.41
C ARG A 72 -1.47 -5.77 -8.28
N LEU A 73 -1.92 -5.30 -7.13
CA LEU A 73 -2.01 -6.14 -5.92
C LEU A 73 -3.40 -6.10 -5.33
N TYR A 74 -3.79 -7.22 -4.74
CA TYR A 74 -4.90 -7.31 -3.82
C TYR A 74 -4.35 -7.29 -2.41
N ILE A 75 -4.87 -6.39 -1.57
CA ILE A 75 -4.44 -6.25 -0.18
C ILE A 75 -5.66 -6.39 0.70
N GLU A 76 -5.51 -7.16 1.75
CA GLU A 76 -6.53 -7.30 2.77
C GLU A 76 -5.85 -7.07 4.11
N GLY A 77 -6.41 -6.17 4.91
CA GLY A 77 -5.79 -5.83 6.18
C GLY A 77 -6.69 -4.99 7.05
N ARG A 78 -6.07 -4.21 7.90
CA ARG A 78 -6.79 -3.38 8.87
C ARG A 78 -6.13 -2.00 8.95
N ILE A 79 -6.92 -1.01 9.34
CA ILE A 79 -6.46 0.35 9.48
C ILE A 79 -5.76 0.52 10.83
N ARG A 80 -4.59 1.14 10.81
CA ARG A 80 -3.85 1.50 12.01
C ARG A 80 -3.40 2.93 11.89
N THR A 81 -3.62 3.71 12.94
CA THR A 81 -3.14 5.08 13.00
C THR A 81 -2.15 5.17 14.15
N ARG A 82 -0.97 5.69 13.86
CA ARG A 82 0.03 5.94 14.89
C ARG A 82 0.31 7.43 14.97
N SER A 83 0.69 7.87 16.15
CA SER A 83 1.06 9.27 16.36
C SER A 83 2.56 9.37 16.57
N TRP A 84 3.12 10.51 16.18
CA TRP A 84 4.55 10.78 16.35
C TRP A 84 4.74 12.29 16.43
N ASP A 85 5.83 12.69 17.04
CA ASP A 85 6.15 14.11 17.18
C ASP A 85 7.15 14.51 16.10
N ASP A 86 6.88 15.63 15.42
CA ASP A 86 7.79 16.12 14.42
C ASP A 86 8.91 16.94 15.08
N GLN A 87 9.79 17.51 14.26
CA GLN A 87 10.94 18.27 14.73
C GLN A 87 10.55 19.49 15.57
N ASN A 88 9.35 20.02 15.34
CA ASN A 88 8.86 21.19 16.06
C ASN A 88 8.03 20.82 17.28
N GLY A 89 7.95 19.54 17.62
CA GLY A 89 7.16 19.08 18.74
C GLY A 89 5.68 19.00 18.46
N VAL A 90 5.26 19.15 17.22
CA VAL A 90 3.86 19.05 16.83
C VAL A 90 3.49 17.59 16.63
N LYS A 91 2.39 17.17 17.25
CA LYS A 91 1.91 15.80 17.12
C LYS A 91 1.36 15.57 15.74
N ARG A 92 1.82 14.52 15.09
CA ARG A 92 1.37 14.10 13.78
C ARG A 92 0.76 12.71 13.85
N TYR A 93 -0.07 12.41 12.86
CA TYR A 93 -0.74 11.11 12.76
C TYR A 93 -0.49 10.54 11.39
N THR A 94 -0.21 9.25 11.34
CA THR A 94 -0.05 8.54 10.09
C THR A 94 -1.02 7.37 10.09
N THR A 95 -1.86 7.31 9.05
CA THR A 95 -2.80 6.21 8.88
C THR A 95 -2.21 5.22 7.89
N GLU A 96 -2.14 3.98 8.31
CA GLU A 96 -1.54 2.91 7.52
C GLU A 96 -2.49 1.72 7.50
N ILE A 97 -2.29 0.86 6.50
CA ILE A 97 -3.02 -0.39 6.42
C ILE A 97 -2.02 -1.50 6.68
N TYR A 98 -2.25 -2.25 7.75
CA TYR A 98 -1.43 -3.41 8.09
C TYR A 98 -2.01 -4.62 7.37
N ALA A 99 -1.27 -5.12 6.40
CA ALA A 99 -1.74 -6.21 5.55
C ALA A 99 -1.72 -7.54 6.29
N ASP A 100 -2.82 -8.25 6.20
CA ASP A 100 -2.93 -9.62 6.70
C ASP A 100 -2.79 -10.62 5.55
N ASN A 101 -3.12 -10.19 4.32
CA ASN A 101 -3.07 -11.04 3.14
C ASN A 101 -2.77 -10.20 1.92
N MET A 102 -2.06 -10.78 0.97
CA MET A 102 -1.70 -10.13 -0.28
C MET A 102 -1.72 -11.14 -1.41
N GLN A 103 -2.26 -10.71 -2.57
CA GLN A 103 -2.21 -11.50 -3.79
C GLN A 103 -1.68 -10.62 -4.91
N MET A 104 -0.76 -11.18 -5.69
CA MET A 104 -0.27 -10.49 -6.87
C MET A 104 -1.22 -10.77 -8.03
N LEU A 105 -1.83 -9.72 -8.57
CA LEU A 105 -2.81 -9.87 -9.66
C LEU A 105 -2.21 -9.66 -11.03
N SER A 106 -1.01 -9.09 -11.09
CA SER A 106 -0.27 -8.98 -12.33
C SER A 106 1.19 -9.26 -12.07
N SER A 107 1.86 -9.87 -13.02
CA SER A 107 3.29 -10.08 -12.94
C SER A 107 4.01 -8.95 -13.68
N ARG A 108 5.33 -8.92 -13.56
CA ARG A 108 6.14 -7.99 -14.34
C ARG A 108 5.94 -8.17 -15.84
N GLN A 109 5.71 -9.40 -16.24
CA GLN A 109 5.53 -9.71 -17.66
C GLN A 109 4.24 -9.10 -18.20
N ASP A 110 3.22 -9.06 -17.40
CA ASP A 110 1.96 -8.42 -17.80
C ASP A 110 2.20 -6.95 -18.12
N GLY A 111 3.04 -6.29 -17.36
CA GLY A 111 3.38 -4.90 -17.60
C GLY A 111 4.26 -4.68 -18.82
N GLU A 112 4.94 -5.71 -19.26
CA GLU A 112 5.84 -5.64 -20.41
C GLU A 112 5.15 -6.01 -21.72
N ALA A 113 4.06 -6.70 -21.61
CA ALA A 113 3.36 -7.24 -22.80
C ALA A 113 2.57 -6.16 -23.58
#